data_a94e98080868fa213a3d9dfe337bafcb
#
_entry.id   a94e98080868fa213a3d9dfe337bafcb
#
_cell.length_a   1.000
_cell.length_b   1.000
_cell.length_c   1.000
_cell.angle_alpha   90.00
_cell.angle_beta   90.00
_cell.angle_gamma   90.00
#
_symmetry.space_group_name_H-M   'P 1'
#
loop_
_entity.id
_entity.type
_entity.pdbx_description
1 polymer ?
#
loop_
_entity_poly.entity_id
_entity_poly.type
_entity_poly.pdbx_seq_one_letter_code
_entity_poly.pdbx_strand_id
1 'polypeptide(L)'
;MFKSMPLMKAAKPFANFLKDPLKKYRAFKGVALPNRTWPSKSITKAPRWLSTDLRDGNQSLPDPMSIPEKKEYFHKLLELGFKEIEVSFPSASQTDFDFTRYAVENAPSDVSIQVLTQSREHLVRRTVESVKGAKKAIIHIYLATSDVFRDVVFNMTKEDAIAKAIETTKLVRSLTKDHPEMQETEWNLEFSPFLIIDTPTDFAV
;
A
#
# COMPACT_ATOMS: atom_id res chain seq x y z
N MET A 1 26.24 -31.95 -4.55
CA MET A 1 25.16 -32.92 -4.26
C MET A 1 24.16 -32.20 -3.37
N PHE A 2 23.19 -31.46 -3.95
CA PHE A 2 22.20 -30.70 -3.21
C PHE A 2 21.10 -31.67 -2.74
N LYS A 3 20.96 -31.83 -1.42
CA LYS A 3 19.84 -32.57 -0.85
C LYS A 3 18.56 -31.74 -1.12
N SER A 4 17.62 -32.33 -1.87
CA SER A 4 16.27 -31.80 -2.04
C SER A 4 15.63 -31.61 -0.65
N MET A 5 15.28 -30.35 -0.32
CA MET A 5 14.42 -30.10 0.84
C MET A 5 13.07 -30.79 0.61
N PRO A 6 12.54 -31.47 1.64
CA PRO A 6 11.22 -32.08 1.49
C PRO A 6 10.17 -31.00 1.30
N LEU A 7 9.27 -31.19 0.31
CA LEU A 7 8.07 -30.38 0.16
C LEU A 7 7.40 -30.24 1.54
N MET A 8 7.29 -29.03 2.04
CA MET A 8 6.51 -28.75 3.24
C MET A 8 5.08 -29.26 2.98
N LYS A 9 4.62 -30.19 3.79
CA LYS A 9 3.21 -30.62 3.79
C LYS A 9 2.36 -29.37 3.92
N ALA A 10 1.35 -29.25 3.06
CA ALA A 10 0.37 -28.18 3.11
C ALA A 10 -0.02 -27.92 4.58
N ALA A 11 0.21 -26.70 5.04
CA ALA A 11 -0.15 -26.29 6.39
C ALA A 11 -1.64 -26.58 6.58
N LYS A 12 -1.99 -27.30 7.65
CA LYS A 12 -3.40 -27.50 8.00
C LYS A 12 -4.02 -26.11 8.11
N PRO A 13 -5.18 -25.85 7.50
CA PRO A 13 -5.85 -24.57 7.64
C PRO A 13 -5.94 -24.30 9.14
N PHE A 14 -5.62 -23.08 9.55
CA PHE A 14 -5.52 -22.63 10.94
C PHE A 14 -6.72 -23.10 11.76
N ALA A 15 -6.59 -24.26 12.40
CA ALA A 15 -7.68 -24.94 13.11
C ALA A 15 -8.17 -24.16 14.36
N ASN A 16 -7.44 -23.10 14.75
CA ASN A 16 -7.69 -22.32 15.95
C ASN A 16 -8.30 -20.94 15.70
N PHE A 17 -8.58 -20.54 14.44
CA PHE A 17 -9.34 -19.34 14.20
C PHE A 17 -10.82 -19.57 14.55
N LEU A 18 -11.39 -18.64 15.29
CA LEU A 18 -12.82 -18.64 15.55
C LEU A 18 -13.56 -18.62 14.20
N LYS A 19 -14.40 -19.60 13.93
CA LYS A 19 -15.23 -19.67 12.71
C LYS A 19 -16.10 -18.43 12.54
N ASP A 20 -16.46 -17.80 13.64
CA ASP A 20 -17.26 -16.58 13.68
C ASP A 20 -16.72 -15.66 14.79
N PRO A 21 -15.72 -14.81 14.48
CA PRO A 21 -15.13 -13.92 15.47
C PRO A 21 -16.12 -12.88 16.02
N LEU A 22 -17.21 -12.58 15.32
CA LEU A 22 -18.24 -11.66 15.79
C LEU A 22 -18.93 -12.18 17.05
N LYS A 23 -19.01 -13.50 17.26
CA LYS A 23 -19.58 -14.08 18.50
C LYS A 23 -18.74 -13.81 19.75
N LYS A 24 -17.45 -13.50 19.58
CA LYS A 24 -16.53 -13.18 20.69
C LYS A 24 -16.71 -11.76 21.19
N TYR A 25 -17.11 -10.84 20.35
CA TYR A 25 -17.13 -9.42 20.63
C TYR A 25 -18.56 -8.91 20.69
N ARG A 26 -18.83 -7.98 21.61
CA ARG A 26 -20.09 -7.24 21.66
C ARG A 26 -19.87 -5.88 20.99
N ALA A 27 -20.84 -5.44 20.21
CA ALA A 27 -20.84 -4.09 19.67
C ALA A 27 -20.76 -3.06 20.81
N PHE A 28 -19.94 -2.03 20.65
CA PHE A 28 -19.87 -0.92 21.58
C PHE A 28 -21.26 -0.23 21.64
N LYS A 29 -21.80 -0.08 22.86
CA LYS A 29 -23.06 0.64 23.06
C LYS A 29 -22.75 2.14 23.00
N GLY A 30 -23.09 2.77 21.90
CA GLY A 30 -22.89 4.20 21.70
C GLY A 30 -23.70 5.04 22.68
N VAL A 31 -23.21 6.23 23.00
CA VAL A 31 -23.97 7.24 23.76
C VAL A 31 -25.04 7.85 22.85
N ALA A 32 -26.26 7.93 23.32
CA ALA A 32 -27.34 8.56 22.58
C ALA A 32 -27.18 10.09 22.59
N LEU A 33 -26.73 10.65 21.46
CA LEU A 33 -26.64 12.07 21.23
C LEU A 33 -27.54 12.42 20.03
N PRO A 34 -28.72 13.03 20.27
CA PRO A 34 -29.76 13.15 19.23
C PRO A 34 -29.36 13.96 18.01
N ASN A 35 -28.43 14.89 18.14
CA ASN A 35 -28.04 15.78 17.05
C ASN A 35 -26.77 15.35 16.27
N ARG A 36 -26.19 14.20 16.60
CA ARG A 36 -25.01 13.71 15.85
C ARG A 36 -25.43 12.88 14.64
N THR A 37 -24.62 12.96 13.57
CA THR A 37 -24.92 12.28 12.30
C THR A 37 -24.05 11.08 12.06
N TRP A 38 -22.76 11.28 11.76
CA TRP A 38 -21.84 10.20 11.39
C TRP A 38 -21.40 9.26 12.53
N PRO A 39 -21.25 9.70 13.80
CA PRO A 39 -20.80 8.81 14.86
C PRO A 39 -21.84 7.74 15.28
N SER A 40 -23.08 7.87 14.81
CA SER A 40 -24.13 6.86 15.04
C SER A 40 -24.06 5.70 14.03
N LYS A 41 -23.24 5.82 12.97
CA LYS A 41 -23.04 4.75 12.01
C LYS A 41 -22.09 3.70 12.58
N SER A 42 -22.43 2.42 12.39
CA SER A 42 -21.59 1.29 12.78
C SER A 42 -21.04 0.59 11.56
N ILE A 43 -19.80 0.10 11.66
CA ILE A 43 -19.20 -0.75 10.62
C ILE A 43 -19.90 -2.11 10.68
N THR A 44 -20.52 -2.53 9.57
CA THR A 44 -21.24 -3.79 9.44
C THR A 44 -20.57 -4.80 8.53
N LYS A 45 -19.49 -4.38 7.84
CA LYS A 45 -18.69 -5.24 6.98
C LYS A 45 -17.22 -5.15 7.41
N ALA A 46 -16.52 -6.28 7.31
CA ALA A 46 -15.08 -6.29 7.54
C ALA A 46 -14.37 -5.31 6.58
N PRO A 47 -13.39 -4.52 7.07
CA PRO A 47 -12.57 -3.70 6.19
C PRO A 47 -11.71 -4.59 5.30
N ARG A 48 -11.28 -4.04 4.16
CA ARG A 48 -10.22 -4.65 3.37
C ARG A 48 -8.89 -4.35 4.05
N TRP A 49 -8.13 -5.40 4.31
CA TRP A 49 -6.83 -5.30 4.95
C TRP A 49 -5.72 -5.14 3.92
N LEU A 50 -4.89 -4.13 4.10
CA LEU A 50 -3.63 -3.95 3.41
C LEU A 50 -2.49 -4.50 4.28
N SER A 51 -1.64 -5.37 3.74
CA SER A 51 -0.36 -5.72 4.38
C SER A 51 0.72 -4.75 3.89
N THR A 52 1.43 -4.14 4.84
CA THR A 52 2.58 -3.27 4.59
C THR A 52 3.89 -3.92 5.04
N ASP A 53 3.87 -5.19 5.41
CA ASP A 53 5.00 -5.90 6.00
C ASP A 53 6.22 -5.94 5.07
N LEU A 54 6.01 -6.17 3.77
CA LEU A 54 7.09 -6.27 2.77
C LEU A 54 7.72 -4.93 2.40
N ARG A 55 7.04 -3.82 2.67
CA ARG A 55 7.57 -2.48 2.44
C ARG A 55 7.97 -1.83 3.77
N ASP A 56 7.02 -1.38 4.57
CA ASP A 56 7.27 -0.61 5.79
C ASP A 56 7.85 -1.48 6.91
N GLY A 57 7.29 -2.68 7.08
CA GLY A 57 7.83 -3.68 8.00
C GLY A 57 9.26 -4.07 7.66
N ASN A 58 9.55 -4.39 6.40
CA ASN A 58 10.91 -4.70 5.94
C ASN A 58 11.88 -3.53 6.12
N GLN A 59 11.43 -2.30 5.91
CA GLN A 59 12.23 -1.09 6.07
C GLN A 59 12.65 -0.85 7.53
N SER A 60 11.89 -1.36 8.49
CA SER A 60 12.18 -1.23 9.92
C SER A 60 13.19 -2.25 10.44
N LEU A 61 13.54 -3.28 9.65
CA LEU A 61 14.49 -4.30 10.04
C LEU A 61 15.92 -3.77 9.99
N PRO A 62 16.77 -4.06 11.01
CA PRO A 62 18.20 -3.74 10.96
C PRO A 62 18.91 -4.40 9.77
N ASP A 63 18.47 -5.60 9.40
CA ASP A 63 18.93 -6.36 8.24
C ASP A 63 17.70 -6.70 7.37
N PRO A 64 17.46 -5.95 6.29
CA PRO A 64 16.28 -6.13 5.44
C PRO A 64 16.27 -7.52 4.78
N MET A 65 15.06 -8.06 4.60
CA MET A 65 14.87 -9.36 3.96
C MET A 65 15.50 -9.44 2.57
N SER A 66 16.18 -10.54 2.31
CA SER A 66 16.66 -10.92 0.98
C SER A 66 15.48 -11.19 0.01
N ILE A 67 15.76 -11.21 -1.30
CA ILE A 67 14.72 -11.53 -2.31
C ILE A 67 14.08 -12.91 -2.04
N PRO A 68 14.81 -13.99 -1.73
CA PRO A 68 14.19 -15.28 -1.39
C PRO A 68 13.23 -15.20 -0.20
N GLU A 69 13.61 -14.50 0.88
CA GLU A 69 12.77 -14.31 2.05
C GLU A 69 11.52 -13.47 1.72
N LYS A 70 11.67 -12.37 0.98
CA LYS A 70 10.53 -11.57 0.50
C LYS A 70 9.56 -12.41 -0.33
N LYS A 71 10.04 -13.30 -1.19
CA LYS A 71 9.22 -14.21 -2.00
C LYS A 71 8.43 -15.19 -1.11
N GLU A 72 9.11 -15.81 -0.15
CA GLU A 72 8.43 -16.71 0.79
C GLU A 72 7.36 -15.97 1.59
N TYR A 73 7.69 -14.79 2.12
CA TYR A 73 6.77 -13.97 2.88
C TYR A 73 5.57 -13.50 2.04
N PHE A 74 5.79 -13.10 0.79
CA PHE A 74 4.72 -12.75 -0.15
C PHE A 74 3.72 -13.89 -0.33
N HIS A 75 4.20 -15.11 -0.54
CA HIS A 75 3.32 -16.28 -0.64
C HIS A 75 2.57 -16.56 0.66
N LYS A 76 3.17 -16.32 1.82
CA LYS A 76 2.47 -16.43 3.11
C LYS A 76 1.34 -15.42 3.25
N LEU A 77 1.54 -14.18 2.81
CA LEU A 77 0.47 -13.18 2.80
C LEU A 77 -0.69 -13.58 1.88
N LEU A 78 -0.39 -14.17 0.71
CA LEU A 78 -1.42 -14.72 -0.19
C LEU A 78 -2.18 -15.89 0.46
N GLU A 79 -1.48 -16.81 1.13
CA GLU A 79 -2.09 -17.92 1.88
C GLU A 79 -2.99 -17.43 3.03
N LEU A 80 -2.63 -16.33 3.69
CA LEU A 80 -3.43 -15.67 4.73
C LEU A 80 -4.67 -14.95 4.17
N GLY A 81 -4.72 -14.74 2.86
CA GLY A 81 -5.88 -14.18 2.18
C GLY A 81 -5.87 -12.66 2.04
N PHE A 82 -4.73 -12.01 2.21
CA PHE A 82 -4.61 -10.57 1.92
C PHE A 82 -4.95 -10.26 0.46
N LYS A 83 -5.72 -9.19 0.25
CA LYS A 83 -6.16 -8.76 -1.08
C LYS A 83 -5.50 -7.46 -1.54
N GLU A 84 -4.78 -6.81 -0.64
CA GLU A 84 -3.93 -5.66 -0.92
C GLU A 84 -2.60 -5.87 -0.22
N ILE A 85 -1.49 -5.80 -0.95
CA ILE A 85 -0.14 -6.01 -0.42
C ILE A 85 0.76 -4.91 -0.96
N GLU A 86 1.30 -4.08 -0.06
CA GLU A 86 2.32 -3.09 -0.39
C GLU A 86 3.68 -3.77 -0.37
N VAL A 87 4.24 -3.99 -1.56
CA VAL A 87 5.37 -4.90 -1.74
C VAL A 87 6.73 -4.20 -1.61
N SER A 88 6.83 -2.93 -2.02
CA SER A 88 8.12 -2.24 -2.02
C SER A 88 8.02 -0.74 -2.35
N PHE A 89 9.19 -0.10 -2.39
CA PHE A 89 9.44 1.20 -3.01
C PHE A 89 10.35 0.99 -4.25
N PRO A 90 9.79 0.62 -5.41
CA PRO A 90 10.57 0.09 -6.54
C PRO A 90 11.55 1.08 -7.17
N SER A 91 11.34 2.38 -6.96
CA SER A 91 12.30 3.39 -7.43
C SER A 91 13.46 3.65 -6.48
N ALA A 92 13.47 3.04 -5.27
CA ALA A 92 14.55 3.19 -4.31
C ALA A 92 15.78 2.33 -4.65
N SER A 93 15.58 1.12 -5.19
CA SER A 93 16.65 0.19 -5.53
C SER A 93 16.27 -0.76 -6.67
N GLN A 94 17.28 -1.34 -7.32
CA GLN A 94 17.04 -2.39 -8.33
C GLN A 94 16.43 -3.65 -7.66
N THR A 95 16.87 -3.99 -6.47
CA THR A 95 16.34 -5.11 -5.69
C THR A 95 14.83 -4.98 -5.46
N ASP A 96 14.36 -3.79 -5.06
CA ASP A 96 12.94 -3.54 -4.85
C ASP A 96 12.15 -3.53 -6.17
N PHE A 97 12.76 -3.03 -7.24
CA PHE A 97 12.16 -3.10 -8.57
C PHE A 97 11.97 -4.55 -9.02
N ASP A 98 13.01 -5.38 -8.92
CA ASP A 98 12.98 -6.78 -9.34
C ASP A 98 12.01 -7.60 -8.50
N PHE A 99 11.94 -7.33 -7.19
CA PHE A 99 10.95 -7.97 -6.34
C PHE A 99 9.52 -7.56 -6.70
N THR A 100 9.30 -6.28 -7.05
CA THR A 100 7.98 -5.82 -7.52
C THR A 100 7.59 -6.55 -8.80
N ARG A 101 8.50 -6.72 -9.74
CA ARG A 101 8.25 -7.51 -10.97
C ARG A 101 7.83 -8.93 -10.64
N TYR A 102 8.56 -9.59 -9.73
CA TYR A 102 8.19 -10.92 -9.27
C TYR A 102 6.78 -10.95 -8.66
N ALA A 103 6.44 -9.99 -7.80
CA ALA A 103 5.13 -9.93 -7.17
C ALA A 103 4.01 -9.76 -8.21
N VAL A 104 4.20 -8.89 -9.21
CA VAL A 104 3.26 -8.68 -10.33
C VAL A 104 3.01 -9.97 -11.11
N GLU A 105 4.07 -10.73 -11.41
CA GLU A 105 3.99 -11.97 -12.18
C GLU A 105 3.34 -13.13 -11.41
N ASN A 106 3.38 -13.10 -10.08
CA ASN A 106 2.93 -14.18 -9.21
C ASN A 106 1.67 -13.84 -8.40
N ALA A 107 1.14 -12.62 -8.50
CA ALA A 107 -0.08 -12.23 -7.81
C ALA A 107 -1.33 -12.86 -8.46
N PRO A 108 -2.25 -13.44 -7.66
CA PRO A 108 -3.58 -13.80 -8.13
C PRO A 108 -4.34 -12.56 -8.66
N SER A 109 -5.26 -12.79 -9.59
CA SER A 109 -6.02 -11.71 -10.26
C SER A 109 -6.92 -10.89 -9.32
N ASP A 110 -7.21 -11.40 -8.13
CA ASP A 110 -8.01 -10.75 -7.11
C ASP A 110 -7.18 -10.02 -6.05
N VAL A 111 -5.85 -9.98 -6.20
CA VAL A 111 -4.91 -9.29 -5.32
C VAL A 111 -4.36 -8.04 -5.98
N SER A 112 -4.41 -6.92 -5.27
CA SER A 112 -3.82 -5.64 -5.69
C SER A 112 -2.38 -5.53 -5.19
N ILE A 113 -1.46 -5.27 -6.11
CA ILE A 113 -0.07 -4.96 -5.77
C ILE A 113 0.04 -3.45 -5.56
N GLN A 114 0.40 -3.05 -4.35
CA GLN A 114 0.65 -1.65 -4.00
C GLN A 114 2.14 -1.38 -3.97
N VAL A 115 2.51 -0.21 -4.47
CA VAL A 115 3.90 0.28 -4.50
C VAL A 115 3.96 1.74 -4.09
N LEU A 116 4.97 2.07 -3.28
CA LEU A 116 5.19 3.43 -2.79
C LEU A 116 6.06 4.24 -3.74
N THR A 117 5.79 5.54 -3.85
CA THR A 117 6.67 6.50 -4.51
C THR A 117 6.54 7.91 -3.93
N GLN A 118 7.62 8.67 -3.95
CA GLN A 118 7.57 10.09 -3.65
C GLN A 118 6.95 10.87 -4.83
N SER A 119 6.42 12.06 -4.53
CA SER A 119 5.87 13.01 -5.52
C SER A 119 6.98 13.67 -6.37
N ARG A 120 7.78 12.84 -7.06
CA ARG A 120 8.86 13.25 -8.00
C ARG A 120 8.71 12.50 -9.30
N GLU A 121 8.67 13.21 -10.43
CA GLU A 121 8.35 12.65 -11.74
C GLU A 121 9.18 11.40 -12.10
N HIS A 122 10.50 11.45 -11.99
CA HIS A 122 11.37 10.33 -12.35
C HIS A 122 11.13 9.08 -11.49
N LEU A 123 10.82 9.26 -10.19
CA LEU A 123 10.48 8.16 -9.29
C LEU A 123 9.11 7.57 -9.63
N VAL A 124 8.12 8.43 -9.92
CA VAL A 124 6.79 7.99 -10.36
C VAL A 124 6.87 7.16 -11.64
N ARG A 125 7.62 7.62 -12.64
CA ARG A 125 7.80 6.88 -13.92
C ARG A 125 8.41 5.50 -13.68
N ARG A 126 9.49 5.43 -12.88
CA ARG A 126 10.13 4.16 -12.53
C ARG A 126 9.20 3.23 -11.76
N THR A 127 8.39 3.79 -10.86
CA THR A 127 7.41 3.03 -10.07
C THR A 127 6.31 2.45 -10.97
N VAL A 128 5.74 3.24 -11.88
CA VAL A 128 4.72 2.75 -12.84
C VAL A 128 5.29 1.67 -13.75
N GLU A 129 6.53 1.81 -14.20
CA GLU A 129 7.23 0.79 -15.00
C GLU A 129 7.29 -0.55 -14.26
N SER A 130 7.56 -0.54 -12.94
CA SER A 130 7.71 -1.76 -12.15
C SER A 130 6.43 -2.59 -12.03
N VAL A 131 5.25 -1.97 -12.13
CA VAL A 131 3.95 -2.66 -12.01
C VAL A 131 3.25 -2.88 -13.34
N LYS A 132 3.92 -2.61 -14.46
CA LYS A 132 3.35 -2.85 -15.80
C LYS A 132 2.97 -4.33 -15.96
N GLY A 133 1.72 -4.58 -16.41
CA GLY A 133 1.18 -5.94 -16.57
C GLY A 133 0.55 -6.54 -15.31
N ALA A 134 0.49 -5.81 -14.20
CA ALA A 134 -0.31 -6.22 -13.04
C ALA A 134 -1.80 -6.29 -13.42
N LYS A 135 -2.56 -7.23 -12.82
CA LYS A 135 -4.02 -7.25 -12.99
C LYS A 135 -4.68 -6.14 -12.19
N LYS A 136 -4.19 -5.89 -10.98
CA LYS A 136 -4.61 -4.80 -10.10
C LYS A 136 -3.40 -4.14 -9.49
N ALA A 137 -3.31 -2.83 -9.57
CA ALA A 137 -2.22 -2.06 -9.00
C ALA A 137 -2.70 -0.82 -8.26
N ILE A 138 -2.02 -0.49 -7.17
CA ILE A 138 -2.22 0.74 -6.41
C ILE A 138 -0.90 1.50 -6.43
N ILE A 139 -0.91 2.71 -6.96
CA ILE A 139 0.22 3.63 -6.87
C ILE A 139 0.02 4.50 -5.65
N HIS A 140 0.79 4.26 -4.62
CA HIS A 140 0.76 5.03 -3.38
C HIS A 140 1.79 6.16 -3.46
N ILE A 141 1.34 7.37 -3.66
CA ILE A 141 2.20 8.57 -3.69
C ILE A 141 2.13 9.28 -2.34
N TYR A 142 3.25 9.85 -1.89
CA TYR A 142 3.28 10.65 -0.69
C TYR A 142 4.04 11.97 -0.89
N LEU A 143 3.65 12.95 -0.11
CA LEU A 143 4.32 14.24 0.04
C LEU A 143 4.24 14.66 1.50
N ALA A 144 5.38 15.03 2.10
CA ALA A 144 5.37 15.55 3.46
C ALA A 144 4.77 16.96 3.49
N THR A 145 3.76 17.14 4.35
CA THR A 145 2.92 18.36 4.40
C THR A 145 3.10 19.18 5.69
N SER A 146 3.89 18.68 6.66
CA SER A 146 4.20 19.42 7.88
C SER A 146 4.98 20.70 7.59
N ASP A 147 4.81 21.71 8.46
CA ASP A 147 5.47 23.01 8.32
C ASP A 147 6.99 22.87 8.22
N VAL A 148 7.61 22.05 9.10
CA VAL A 148 9.05 21.83 9.09
C VAL A 148 9.55 21.29 7.75
N PHE A 149 8.86 20.30 7.18
CA PHE A 149 9.26 19.75 5.88
C PHE A 149 9.04 20.73 4.74
N ARG A 150 7.91 21.46 4.75
CA ARG A 150 7.66 22.45 3.72
C ARG A 150 8.68 23.58 3.74
N ASP A 151 8.90 24.17 4.94
CA ASP A 151 9.71 25.36 5.08
C ASP A 151 11.22 25.06 5.01
N VAL A 152 11.68 23.98 5.69
CA VAL A 152 13.12 23.70 5.84
C VAL A 152 13.65 22.76 4.77
N VAL A 153 12.89 21.71 4.43
CA VAL A 153 13.38 20.66 3.51
C VAL A 153 13.08 20.98 2.05
N PHE A 154 11.86 21.47 1.78
CA PHE A 154 11.40 21.68 0.41
C PHE A 154 11.37 23.14 -0.02
N ASN A 155 11.39 24.08 0.91
CA ASN A 155 11.17 25.51 0.66
C ASN A 155 9.90 25.75 -0.16
N MET A 156 8.80 25.15 0.28
CA MET A 156 7.47 25.14 -0.37
C MET A 156 6.44 25.87 0.48
N THR A 157 5.61 26.68 -0.15
CA THR A 157 4.37 27.20 0.45
C THR A 157 3.32 26.09 0.55
N LYS A 158 2.19 26.36 1.21
CA LYS A 158 1.02 25.46 1.22
C LYS A 158 0.48 25.25 -0.21
N GLU A 159 0.41 26.33 -0.97
CA GLU A 159 -0.04 26.34 -2.37
C GLU A 159 0.86 25.52 -3.28
N ASP A 160 2.20 25.60 -3.09
CA ASP A 160 3.16 24.79 -3.83
C ASP A 160 2.97 23.30 -3.54
N ALA A 161 2.73 22.94 -2.28
CA ALA A 161 2.48 21.55 -1.89
C ALA A 161 1.19 21.00 -2.50
N ILE A 162 0.11 21.79 -2.53
CA ILE A 162 -1.15 21.44 -3.22
C ILE A 162 -0.89 21.29 -4.72
N ALA A 163 -0.23 22.24 -5.34
CA ALA A 163 0.10 22.19 -6.76
C ALA A 163 0.92 20.94 -7.10
N LYS A 164 1.90 20.60 -6.26
CA LYS A 164 2.73 19.39 -6.41
C LYS A 164 1.92 18.09 -6.29
N ALA A 165 1.01 18.01 -5.32
CA ALA A 165 0.12 16.87 -5.17
C ALA A 165 -0.78 16.68 -6.41
N ILE A 166 -1.35 17.78 -6.93
CA ILE A 166 -2.19 17.78 -8.14
C ILE A 166 -1.38 17.36 -9.37
N GLU A 167 -0.20 17.95 -9.57
CA GLU A 167 0.71 17.63 -10.68
C GLU A 167 1.06 16.14 -10.67
N THR A 168 1.49 15.62 -9.51
CA THR A 168 1.88 14.22 -9.38
C THR A 168 0.70 13.28 -9.62
N THR A 169 -0.47 13.60 -9.09
CA THR A 169 -1.69 12.81 -9.31
C THR A 169 -2.07 12.76 -10.81
N LYS A 170 -2.00 13.90 -11.50
CA LYS A 170 -2.24 13.98 -12.96
C LYS A 170 -1.21 13.16 -13.73
N LEU A 171 0.06 13.24 -13.33
CA LEU A 171 1.14 12.45 -13.95
C LEU A 171 0.88 10.95 -13.79
N VAL A 172 0.60 10.47 -12.57
CA VAL A 172 0.29 9.05 -12.36
C VAL A 172 -0.90 8.63 -13.23
N ARG A 173 -1.99 9.39 -13.26
CA ARG A 173 -3.14 9.07 -14.09
C ARG A 173 -2.81 8.98 -15.57
N SER A 174 -2.02 9.92 -16.09
CA SER A 174 -1.61 9.92 -17.50
C SER A 174 -0.73 8.73 -17.88
N LEU A 175 0.03 8.18 -16.91
CA LEU A 175 0.90 7.01 -17.09
C LEU A 175 0.16 5.68 -16.85
N THR A 176 -1.02 5.70 -16.27
CA THR A 176 -1.79 4.52 -15.85
C THR A 176 -3.18 4.51 -16.45
N LYS A 177 -4.19 4.91 -15.69
CA LYS A 177 -5.61 4.83 -16.04
C LYS A 177 -5.96 5.52 -17.35
N ASP A 178 -5.32 6.64 -17.65
CA ASP A 178 -5.61 7.44 -18.85
C ASP A 178 -4.66 7.06 -20.01
N HIS A 179 -3.72 6.10 -19.81
CA HIS A 179 -2.76 5.66 -20.84
C HIS A 179 -3.37 4.53 -21.69
N PRO A 180 -3.36 4.65 -23.05
CA PRO A 180 -4.00 3.65 -23.93
C PRO A 180 -3.50 2.21 -23.76
N GLU A 181 -2.21 2.03 -23.49
CA GLU A 181 -1.58 0.70 -23.35
C GLU A 181 -1.73 0.08 -21.96
N MET A 182 -2.37 0.78 -21.02
CA MET A 182 -2.47 0.36 -19.63
C MET A 182 -3.88 -0.03 -19.19
N GLN A 183 -4.77 -0.24 -20.16
CA GLN A 183 -6.21 -0.46 -19.89
C GLN A 183 -6.55 -1.84 -19.35
N GLU A 184 -5.64 -2.81 -19.43
CA GLU A 184 -5.84 -4.17 -18.90
C GLU A 184 -5.67 -4.26 -17.38
N THR A 185 -5.12 -3.23 -16.75
CA THR A 185 -4.88 -3.16 -15.32
C THR A 185 -5.98 -2.37 -14.62
N GLU A 186 -6.52 -2.90 -13.52
CA GLU A 186 -7.37 -2.14 -12.60
C GLU A 186 -6.47 -1.21 -11.75
N TRP A 187 -6.49 0.08 -12.09
CA TRP A 187 -5.64 1.09 -11.45
C TRP A 187 -6.35 1.80 -10.30
N ASN A 188 -5.67 1.87 -9.16
CA ASN A 188 -6.02 2.74 -8.05
C ASN A 188 -4.84 3.66 -7.72
N LEU A 189 -5.15 4.84 -7.19
CA LEU A 189 -4.19 5.83 -6.73
C LEU A 189 -4.49 6.15 -5.28
N GLU A 190 -3.47 6.11 -4.44
CA GLU A 190 -3.51 6.56 -3.06
C GLU A 190 -2.57 7.75 -2.89
N PHE A 191 -3.03 8.79 -2.20
CA PHE A 191 -2.21 9.93 -1.82
C PHE A 191 -2.14 10.03 -0.30
N SER A 192 -0.91 10.03 0.24
CA SER A 192 -0.66 10.23 1.67
C SER A 192 -0.03 11.59 1.93
N PRO A 193 -0.72 12.49 2.64
CA PRO A 193 -0.11 13.67 3.22
C PRO A 193 0.76 13.22 4.40
N PHE A 194 2.03 12.97 4.14
CA PHE A 194 2.95 12.43 5.13
C PHE A 194 3.19 13.45 6.27
N LEU A 195 3.27 12.99 7.51
CA LEU A 195 3.31 13.79 8.73
C LEU A 195 2.05 14.64 8.94
N ILE A 196 0.89 14.05 8.68
CA ILE A 196 -0.42 14.71 8.82
C ILE A 196 -0.66 15.26 10.25
N ILE A 197 -0.10 14.60 11.28
CA ILE A 197 -0.23 15.04 12.68
C ILE A 197 0.47 16.39 12.94
N ASP A 198 1.53 16.70 12.20
CA ASP A 198 2.27 17.96 12.29
C ASP A 198 1.85 18.96 11.20
N THR A 199 0.84 18.61 10.43
CA THR A 199 0.28 19.47 9.38
C THR A 199 -0.79 20.36 9.98
N PRO A 200 -0.80 21.70 9.73
CA PRO A 200 -1.88 22.57 10.18
C PRO A 200 -3.24 22.06 9.74
N THR A 201 -4.21 22.00 10.65
CA THR A 201 -5.52 21.40 10.41
C THR A 201 -6.32 22.09 9.31
N ASP A 202 -6.16 23.42 9.15
CA ASP A 202 -6.76 24.21 8.07
C ASP A 202 -6.21 23.84 6.69
N PHE A 203 -4.97 23.35 6.65
CA PHE A 203 -4.32 22.89 5.42
C PHE A 203 -4.57 21.39 5.15
N ALA A 204 -4.81 20.60 6.20
CA ALA A 204 -5.04 19.16 6.08
C ALA A 204 -6.46 18.81 5.57
N VAL A 205 -7.41 19.75 5.66
CA VAL A 205 -8.82 19.62 5.24
C VAL A 205 -9.03 20.23 3.88
#